data_ab66b96fe1aaf25afc6168133bf8117e
#
_entry.id   ab66b96fe1aaf25afc6168133bf8117e
#
_cell.length_a   1.000
_cell.length_b   1.000
_cell.length_c   1.000
_cell.angle_alpha   90.00
_cell.angle_beta   90.00
_cell.angle_gamma   90.00
#
_symmetry.space_group_name_H-M   'P 1'
#
loop_
_entity.id
_entity.type
_entity.pdbx_description
1 polymer ?
#
loop_
_entity_poly.entity_id
_entity_poly.type
_entity_poly.pdbx_seq_one_letter_code
_entity_poly.pdbx_strand_id
1 'polypeptide(L)'
;MADRTAPSSPMPATALLDALGHSMSDKRIEVLRHLVHNGSISQSARDCGISYKAAWQALDTLTNLAGVTLVERSVGGAGGGGATLTEAGHALLQAADAMERARSEVLARLQGAGLHQPVLARLAVRTSMRNQWPCTVQSLHSEDGRVTVLLHTDSRHAAPLRAQVTRESAELMGLVPGQAVLAMAKATAVQVLSGDAAADGLQATVWDGEVTRADADEGAEVAVRLPGGVHVVGFAAGAPLQPGAPVQVRIPAAAVVLALVDGAGLTGA
;
A
#
# COMPACT_ATOMS: atom_id res chain seq x y z
N MET A 1 -5.28 -38.69 -30.63
CA MET A 1 -4.92 -38.24 -29.28
C MET A 1 -3.61 -37.48 -29.39
N ALA A 2 -3.68 -36.19 -29.44
CA ALA A 2 -2.50 -35.31 -29.54
C ALA A 2 -2.39 -34.55 -28.22
N ASP A 3 -1.37 -34.89 -27.48
CA ASP A 3 -0.91 -34.22 -26.27
C ASP A 3 -0.44 -32.82 -26.67
N ARG A 4 -1.13 -31.80 -26.19
CA ARG A 4 -0.77 -30.39 -26.32
C ARG A 4 -0.34 -29.86 -24.98
N THR A 5 0.82 -30.27 -24.53
CA THR A 5 1.60 -29.53 -23.55
C THR A 5 2.27 -28.36 -24.28
N ALA A 6 1.63 -27.20 -24.29
CA ALA A 6 2.29 -25.97 -24.74
C ALA A 6 3.41 -25.65 -23.74
N PRO A 7 4.66 -25.40 -24.19
CA PRO A 7 5.71 -24.97 -23.30
C PRO A 7 5.33 -23.64 -22.69
N SER A 8 5.32 -23.55 -21.36
CA SER A 8 5.14 -22.31 -20.63
C SER A 8 6.26 -21.34 -21.03
N SER A 9 5.92 -20.25 -21.68
CA SER A 9 6.91 -19.21 -22.01
C SER A 9 7.55 -18.70 -20.72
N PRO A 10 8.87 -18.52 -20.68
CA PRO A 10 9.53 -17.98 -19.50
C PRO A 10 8.98 -16.60 -19.19
N MET A 11 8.69 -16.35 -17.90
CA MET A 11 8.18 -15.09 -17.42
C MET A 11 9.20 -13.96 -17.69
N PRO A 12 8.82 -12.85 -18.32
CA PRO A 12 9.73 -11.74 -18.57
C PRO A 12 10.24 -11.14 -17.24
N ALA A 13 11.51 -10.81 -17.18
CA ALA A 13 12.15 -10.25 -15.98
C ALA A 13 11.43 -8.99 -15.46
N THR A 14 10.83 -8.19 -16.35
CA THR A 14 10.01 -7.02 -15.99
C THR A 14 8.77 -7.40 -15.18
N ALA A 15 8.07 -8.48 -15.53
CA ALA A 15 6.90 -8.93 -14.79
C ALA A 15 7.25 -9.47 -13.39
N LEU A 16 8.44 -10.05 -13.24
CA LEU A 16 8.99 -10.44 -11.93
C LEU A 16 9.26 -9.19 -11.05
N LEU A 17 9.86 -8.16 -11.62
CA LEU A 17 10.14 -6.91 -10.90
C LEU A 17 8.86 -6.18 -10.49
N ASP A 18 7.84 -6.16 -11.36
CA ASP A 18 6.56 -5.54 -11.07
C ASP A 18 5.81 -6.29 -9.94
N ALA A 19 5.88 -7.63 -9.93
CA ALA A 19 5.30 -8.45 -8.88
C ALA A 19 6.00 -8.27 -7.51
N LEU A 20 7.30 -7.97 -7.53
CA LEU A 20 8.14 -7.79 -6.35
C LEU A 20 8.35 -6.32 -5.94
N GLY A 21 7.76 -5.38 -6.65
CA GLY A 21 7.89 -3.94 -6.39
C GLY A 21 7.32 -3.45 -5.05
N HIS A 22 6.82 -4.35 -4.22
CA HIS A 22 6.35 -4.09 -2.88
C HIS A 22 7.25 -4.81 -1.86
N SER A 23 7.31 -4.28 -0.66
CA SER A 23 8.12 -4.75 0.44
C SER A 23 8.03 -6.27 0.67
N MET A 24 9.17 -6.88 0.94
CA MET A 24 9.37 -8.32 1.12
C MET A 24 8.82 -8.90 2.45
N SER A 25 8.42 -8.06 3.38
CA SER A 25 7.59 -8.47 4.52
C SER A 25 6.11 -8.62 4.13
N ASP A 26 5.81 -8.54 2.83
CA ASP A 26 4.48 -8.71 2.29
C ASP A 26 4.01 -10.15 2.48
N LYS A 27 2.99 -10.33 3.28
CA LYS A 27 2.36 -11.62 3.55
C LYS A 27 1.94 -12.39 2.30
N ARG A 28 1.86 -11.71 1.14
CA ARG A 28 1.57 -12.37 -0.15
C ARG A 28 2.69 -13.34 -0.55
N ILE A 29 3.94 -12.92 -0.42
CA ILE A 29 5.10 -13.80 -0.69
C ILE A 29 5.22 -14.87 0.39
N GLU A 30 4.91 -14.56 1.66
CA GLU A 30 4.88 -15.55 2.73
C GLU A 30 3.86 -16.66 2.45
N VAL A 31 2.66 -16.33 1.94
CA VAL A 31 1.66 -17.33 1.51
C VAL A 31 2.24 -18.28 0.47
N LEU A 32 2.96 -17.77 -0.55
CA LEU A 32 3.61 -18.61 -1.54
C LEU A 32 4.70 -19.52 -0.92
N ARG A 33 5.51 -18.99 0.02
CA ARG A 33 6.54 -19.79 0.71
C ARG A 33 5.92 -20.92 1.51
N HIS A 34 4.89 -20.66 2.29
CA HIS A 34 4.20 -21.69 3.05
C HIS A 34 3.55 -22.72 2.13
N LEU A 35 3.01 -22.30 0.98
CA LEU A 35 2.37 -23.18 0.03
C LEU A 35 3.34 -24.22 -0.55
N VAL A 36 4.60 -23.86 -0.77
CA VAL A 36 5.66 -24.82 -1.19
C VAL A 36 5.80 -25.98 -0.21
N HIS A 37 5.70 -25.68 1.10
CA HIS A 37 5.96 -26.67 2.14
C HIS A 37 4.74 -27.52 2.49
N ASN A 38 3.54 -26.89 2.50
CA ASN A 38 2.35 -27.55 3.03
C ASN A 38 1.31 -27.94 1.96
N GLY A 39 1.45 -27.45 0.72
CA GLY A 39 0.55 -27.78 -0.40
C GLY A 39 -0.90 -27.36 -0.20
N SER A 40 -1.19 -26.49 0.76
CA SER A 40 -2.56 -26.09 1.15
C SER A 40 -2.69 -24.61 1.41
N ILE A 41 -3.51 -23.91 0.61
CA ILE A 41 -3.78 -22.49 0.78
C ILE A 41 -4.42 -22.21 2.15
N SER A 42 -5.29 -23.11 2.62
CA SER A 42 -5.92 -22.97 3.95
C SER A 42 -4.89 -23.08 5.08
N GLN A 43 -3.92 -23.97 4.96
CA GLN A 43 -2.84 -24.07 5.95
C GLN A 43 -1.89 -22.88 5.84
N SER A 44 -1.48 -22.47 4.62
CA SER A 44 -0.66 -21.29 4.41
C SER A 44 -1.29 -20.01 5.00
N ALA A 45 -2.61 -19.84 4.88
CA ALA A 45 -3.32 -18.73 5.49
C ALA A 45 -3.17 -18.74 7.03
N ARG A 46 -3.36 -19.91 7.67
CA ARG A 46 -3.17 -20.06 9.13
C ARG A 46 -1.75 -19.75 9.55
N ASP A 47 -0.76 -20.29 8.82
CA ASP A 47 0.65 -20.11 9.11
C ASP A 47 1.09 -18.63 8.99
N CYS A 48 0.47 -17.88 8.05
CA CYS A 48 0.67 -16.44 7.89
C CYS A 48 -0.17 -15.59 8.86
N GLY A 49 -1.09 -16.18 9.64
CA GLY A 49 -2.00 -15.45 10.53
C GLY A 49 -2.99 -14.54 9.79
N ILE A 50 -3.47 -14.97 8.61
CA ILE A 50 -4.46 -14.25 7.79
C ILE A 50 -5.68 -15.14 7.49
N SER A 51 -6.78 -14.52 7.05
CA SER A 51 -7.95 -15.26 6.61
C SER A 51 -7.70 -16.03 5.31
N TYR A 52 -8.45 -17.11 5.09
CA TYR A 52 -8.43 -17.87 3.83
C TYR A 52 -8.73 -16.98 2.61
N LYS A 53 -9.67 -16.03 2.77
CA LYS A 53 -10.01 -15.06 1.73
C LYS A 53 -8.84 -14.13 1.41
N ALA A 54 -8.11 -13.65 2.43
CA ALA A 54 -6.93 -12.82 2.23
C ALA A 54 -5.80 -13.58 1.54
N ALA A 55 -5.58 -14.88 1.86
CA ALA A 55 -4.59 -15.70 1.17
C ALA A 55 -4.92 -15.86 -0.33
N TRP A 56 -6.20 -16.07 -0.68
CA TRP A 56 -6.63 -16.09 -2.08
C TRP A 56 -6.38 -14.77 -2.78
N GLN A 57 -6.78 -13.65 -2.16
CA GLN A 57 -6.54 -12.32 -2.72
C GLN A 57 -5.04 -12.04 -2.91
N ALA A 58 -4.20 -12.53 -2.01
CA ALA A 58 -2.74 -12.46 -2.15
C ALA A 58 -2.25 -13.17 -3.42
N LEU A 59 -2.68 -14.42 -3.64
CA LEU A 59 -2.30 -15.23 -4.81
C LEU A 59 -2.82 -14.64 -6.11
N ASP A 60 -4.08 -14.17 -6.13
CA ASP A 60 -4.67 -13.53 -7.30
C ASP A 60 -3.92 -12.23 -7.64
N THR A 61 -3.58 -11.42 -6.63
CA THR A 61 -2.81 -10.18 -6.83
C THR A 61 -1.44 -10.47 -7.43
N LEU A 62 -0.70 -11.45 -6.88
CA LEU A 62 0.62 -11.82 -7.42
C LEU A 62 0.52 -12.38 -8.83
N THR A 63 -0.50 -13.20 -9.12
CA THR A 63 -0.76 -13.75 -10.45
C THR A 63 -1.04 -12.64 -11.46
N ASN A 64 -1.86 -11.65 -11.10
CA ASN A 64 -2.14 -10.50 -11.95
C ASN A 64 -0.89 -9.65 -12.22
N LEU A 65 -0.07 -9.40 -11.20
CA LEU A 65 1.18 -8.65 -11.33
C LEU A 65 2.21 -9.40 -12.18
N ALA A 66 2.31 -10.71 -12.02
CA ALA A 66 3.22 -11.55 -12.80
C ALA A 66 2.75 -11.78 -14.25
N GLY A 67 1.44 -11.61 -14.52
CA GLY A 67 0.83 -11.88 -15.83
C GLY A 67 0.78 -13.37 -16.21
N VAL A 68 1.11 -14.26 -15.29
CA VAL A 68 1.13 -15.73 -15.49
C VAL A 68 0.62 -16.43 -14.24
N THR A 69 0.06 -17.64 -14.42
CA THR A 69 -0.41 -18.47 -13.30
C THR A 69 0.77 -18.92 -12.42
N LEU A 70 0.70 -18.60 -11.14
CA LEU A 70 1.74 -18.93 -10.16
C LEU A 70 1.43 -20.18 -9.34
N VAL A 71 0.14 -20.56 -9.26
CA VAL A 71 -0.34 -21.68 -8.46
C VAL A 71 -1.34 -22.51 -9.26
N GLU A 72 -1.13 -23.82 -9.30
CA GLU A 72 -2.06 -24.79 -9.85
C GLU A 72 -2.82 -25.49 -8.73
N ARG A 73 -4.11 -25.77 -9.00
CA ARG A 73 -4.96 -26.54 -8.08
C ARG A 73 -4.97 -27.98 -8.52
N SER A 74 -4.74 -28.88 -7.61
CA SER A 74 -5.10 -30.28 -7.80
C SER A 74 -6.52 -30.50 -7.27
N VAL A 75 -7.41 -31.02 -8.15
CA VAL A 75 -8.74 -31.46 -7.74
C VAL A 75 -8.52 -32.71 -6.89
N GLY A 76 -8.58 -32.58 -5.57
CA GLY A 76 -8.39 -33.69 -4.65
C GLY A 76 -9.67 -34.46 -4.39
N GLY A 77 -9.54 -35.78 -4.22
CA GLY A 77 -10.57 -36.63 -3.63
C GLY A 77 -10.84 -36.28 -2.16
N ALA A 78 -11.45 -37.16 -1.39
CA ALA A 78 -12.05 -37.00 -0.05
C ALA A 78 -11.25 -36.28 1.06
N GLY A 79 -10.09 -35.67 0.77
CA GLY A 79 -9.23 -34.93 1.72
C GLY A 79 -9.02 -33.43 1.46
N GLY A 80 -9.73 -32.82 0.49
CA GLY A 80 -9.53 -31.40 0.13
C GLY A 80 -8.52 -31.21 -1.00
N GLY A 81 -8.75 -30.22 -1.89
CA GLY A 81 -7.87 -29.91 -3.03
C GLY A 81 -6.50 -29.38 -2.56
N GLY A 82 -5.43 -29.94 -3.10
CA GLY A 82 -4.08 -29.42 -2.95
C GLY A 82 -3.82 -28.20 -3.85
N ALA A 83 -2.78 -27.46 -3.57
CA ALA A 83 -2.28 -26.40 -4.42
C ALA A 83 -0.75 -26.51 -4.51
N THR A 84 -0.21 -26.41 -5.73
CA THR A 84 1.23 -26.48 -5.99
C THR A 84 1.67 -25.24 -6.78
N LEU A 85 2.90 -24.82 -6.58
CA LEU A 85 3.45 -23.74 -7.39
C LEU A 85 3.76 -24.24 -8.79
N THR A 86 3.53 -23.37 -9.76
CA THR A 86 4.05 -23.52 -11.12
C THR A 86 5.56 -23.25 -11.15
N GLU A 87 6.21 -23.53 -12.28
CA GLU A 87 7.60 -23.11 -12.51
C GLU A 87 7.75 -21.59 -12.35
N ALA A 88 6.79 -20.80 -12.84
CA ALA A 88 6.74 -19.34 -12.65
C ALA A 88 6.61 -18.94 -11.17
N GLY A 89 5.81 -19.68 -10.38
CA GLY A 89 5.71 -19.46 -8.94
C GLY A 89 7.03 -19.69 -8.20
N HIS A 90 7.75 -20.75 -8.56
CA HIS A 90 9.08 -21.01 -8.02
C HIS A 90 10.10 -19.95 -8.44
N ALA A 91 10.09 -19.50 -9.71
CA ALA A 91 10.95 -18.44 -10.21
C ALA A 91 10.68 -17.10 -9.48
N LEU A 92 9.41 -16.79 -9.21
CA LEU A 92 9.03 -15.61 -8.43
C LEU A 92 9.61 -15.65 -7.01
N LEU A 93 9.53 -16.78 -6.31
CA LEU A 93 10.13 -16.92 -4.97
C LEU A 93 11.64 -16.78 -4.98
N GLN A 94 12.33 -17.38 -5.96
CA GLN A 94 13.78 -17.24 -6.10
C GLN A 94 14.19 -15.78 -6.35
N ALA A 95 13.45 -15.06 -7.21
CA ALA A 95 13.67 -13.64 -7.45
C ALA A 95 13.41 -12.82 -6.19
N ALA A 96 12.34 -13.11 -5.45
CA ALA A 96 12.03 -12.50 -4.17
C ALA A 96 13.21 -12.63 -3.18
N ASP A 97 13.72 -13.83 -3.00
CA ASP A 97 14.83 -14.09 -2.07
C ASP A 97 16.14 -13.41 -2.52
N ALA A 98 16.38 -13.31 -3.81
CA ALA A 98 17.55 -12.60 -4.35
C ALA A 98 17.47 -11.10 -4.13
N MET A 99 16.29 -10.50 -4.33
CA MET A 99 16.04 -9.08 -4.08
C MET A 99 16.20 -8.75 -2.59
N GLU A 100 15.69 -9.60 -1.68
CA GLU A 100 15.85 -9.39 -0.24
C GLU A 100 17.32 -9.37 0.17
N ARG A 101 18.11 -10.33 -0.32
CA ARG A 101 19.56 -10.35 -0.05
C ARG A 101 20.24 -9.07 -0.55
N ALA A 102 19.99 -8.69 -1.82
CA ALA A 102 20.58 -7.49 -2.40
C ALA A 102 20.17 -6.22 -1.63
N ARG A 103 18.90 -6.13 -1.23
CA ARG A 103 18.39 -5.03 -0.44
C ARG A 103 19.07 -4.96 0.92
N SER A 104 19.15 -6.07 1.65
CA SER A 104 19.81 -6.15 2.95
C SER A 104 21.27 -5.71 2.87
N GLU A 105 21.98 -6.10 1.80
CA GLU A 105 23.36 -5.66 1.56
C GLU A 105 23.45 -4.14 1.32
N VAL A 106 22.55 -3.56 0.50
CA VAL A 106 22.53 -2.11 0.25
C VAL A 106 22.22 -1.36 1.54
N LEU A 107 21.23 -1.82 2.30
CA LEU A 107 20.85 -1.20 3.58
C LEU A 107 22.01 -1.22 4.59
N ALA A 108 22.73 -2.34 4.70
CA ALA A 108 23.90 -2.45 5.58
C ALA A 108 25.00 -1.45 5.19
N ARG A 109 25.24 -1.24 3.88
CA ARG A 109 26.21 -0.24 3.39
C ARG A 109 25.77 1.20 3.71
N LEU A 110 24.46 1.50 3.56
CA LEU A 110 23.92 2.84 3.82
C LEU A 110 23.88 3.20 5.31
N GLN A 111 23.73 2.22 6.21
CA GLN A 111 23.81 2.44 7.66
C GLN A 111 25.17 3.01 8.08
N GLY A 112 26.25 2.57 7.42
CA GLY A 112 27.58 3.12 7.64
C GLY A 112 27.78 4.56 7.13
N ALA A 113 26.92 5.05 6.24
CA ALA A 113 26.99 6.38 5.61
C ALA A 113 26.12 7.46 6.28
N GLY A 114 25.43 7.17 7.38
CA GLY A 114 24.60 8.13 8.12
C GLY A 114 23.30 8.57 7.38
N LEU A 115 22.95 7.91 6.28
CA LEU A 115 21.70 8.22 5.54
C LEU A 115 20.50 7.56 6.21
N HIS A 116 19.45 8.35 6.44
CA HIS A 116 18.21 7.87 7.05
C HIS A 116 17.44 7.00 6.05
N GLN A 117 17.43 5.68 6.29
CA GLN A 117 16.78 4.66 5.46
C GLN A 117 15.33 4.95 5.06
N PRO A 118 14.45 5.48 5.95
CA PRO A 118 13.05 5.71 5.62
C PRO A 118 12.84 6.69 4.46
N VAL A 119 13.72 7.68 4.31
CA VAL A 119 13.62 8.69 3.24
C VAL A 119 13.90 8.08 1.87
N LEU A 120 14.94 7.26 1.75
CA LEU A 120 15.32 6.62 0.48
C LEU A 120 14.25 5.63 0.01
N ALA A 121 13.67 4.84 0.92
CA ALA A 121 12.61 3.91 0.59
C ALA A 121 11.34 4.63 0.09
N ARG A 122 11.00 5.77 0.68
CA ARG A 122 9.87 6.61 0.25
C ARG A 122 10.08 7.22 -1.13
N LEU A 123 11.30 7.62 -1.47
CA LEU A 123 11.64 8.17 -2.78
C LEU A 123 11.62 7.13 -3.91
N ALA A 124 11.72 5.84 -3.58
CA ALA A 124 11.66 4.76 -4.56
C ALA A 124 10.24 4.49 -5.08
N VAL A 125 9.21 4.93 -4.37
CA VAL A 125 7.80 4.74 -4.78
C VAL A 125 7.45 5.71 -5.90
N ARG A 126 7.37 5.22 -7.14
CA ARG A 126 6.95 6.01 -8.31
C ARG A 126 5.47 5.76 -8.59
N THR A 127 4.65 6.80 -8.45
CA THR A 127 3.20 6.72 -8.61
C THR A 127 2.64 8.03 -9.13
N SER A 128 1.42 8.00 -9.68
CA SER A 128 0.65 9.20 -10.06
C SER A 128 0.02 9.93 -8.87
N MET A 129 0.20 9.45 -7.65
CA MET A 129 -0.31 10.09 -6.44
C MET A 129 0.53 11.33 -6.13
N ARG A 130 -0.06 12.51 -6.24
CA ARG A 130 0.62 13.80 -5.97
C ARG A 130 0.79 14.04 -4.47
N ASN A 131 -0.12 13.50 -3.67
CA ASN A 131 -0.08 13.57 -2.23
C ASN A 131 0.53 12.30 -1.66
N GLN A 132 1.61 12.46 -0.90
CA GLN A 132 2.33 11.36 -0.25
C GLN A 132 2.78 11.85 1.12
N TRP A 133 2.24 11.24 2.17
CA TRP A 133 2.51 11.63 3.56
C TRP A 133 3.08 10.45 4.34
N PRO A 134 4.29 10.59 4.87
CA PRO A 134 4.80 9.68 5.88
C PRO A 134 3.90 9.72 7.11
N CYS A 135 3.44 8.55 7.55
CA CYS A 135 2.52 8.44 8.66
C CYS A 135 2.89 7.27 9.57
N THR A 136 2.39 7.34 10.80
CA THR A 136 2.39 6.23 11.75
C THR A 136 0.94 5.83 12.03
N VAL A 137 0.65 4.54 12.00
CA VAL A 137 -0.67 4.00 12.37
C VAL A 137 -0.94 4.28 13.84
N GLN A 138 -2.03 4.98 14.14
CA GLN A 138 -2.47 5.26 15.50
C GLN A 138 -3.41 4.18 16.03
N SER A 139 -4.45 3.86 15.26
CA SER A 139 -5.45 2.86 15.62
C SER A 139 -6.16 2.32 14.38
N LEU A 140 -6.79 1.15 14.56
CA LEU A 140 -7.61 0.50 13.54
C LEU A 140 -9.00 0.23 14.12
N HIS A 141 -10.04 0.55 13.36
CA HIS A 141 -11.44 0.28 13.70
C HIS A 141 -12.08 -0.54 12.60
N SER A 142 -12.50 -1.75 12.93
CA SER A 142 -13.15 -2.67 11.97
C SER A 142 -14.65 -2.57 12.08
N GLU A 143 -15.33 -2.32 10.96
CA GLU A 143 -16.78 -2.28 10.84
C GLU A 143 -17.21 -2.76 9.45
N ASP A 144 -18.20 -3.63 9.37
CA ASP A 144 -18.81 -4.11 8.12
C ASP A 144 -17.80 -4.56 7.02
N GLY A 145 -16.75 -5.30 7.43
CA GLY A 145 -15.73 -5.80 6.51
C GLY A 145 -14.71 -4.75 6.02
N ARG A 146 -14.83 -3.51 6.50
CA ARG A 146 -13.88 -2.42 6.26
C ARG A 146 -13.09 -2.13 7.52
N VAL A 147 -11.92 -1.57 7.33
CA VAL A 147 -11.04 -1.11 8.41
C VAL A 147 -10.75 0.36 8.19
N THR A 148 -11.16 1.19 9.13
CA THR A 148 -10.75 2.59 9.20
C THR A 148 -9.46 2.68 9.99
N VAL A 149 -8.41 3.15 9.34
CA VAL A 149 -7.07 3.34 9.91
C VAL A 149 -6.89 4.81 10.22
N LEU A 150 -6.66 5.14 11.49
CA LEU A 150 -6.24 6.48 11.92
C LEU A 150 -4.73 6.58 11.84
N LEU A 151 -4.25 7.66 11.23
CA LEU A 151 -2.84 7.88 10.92
C LEU A 151 -2.38 9.21 11.47
N HIS A 152 -1.25 9.21 12.17
CA HIS A 152 -0.52 10.44 12.48
C HIS A 152 0.45 10.76 11.36
N THR A 153 0.39 11.98 10.81
CA THR A 153 1.46 12.54 10.00
C THR A 153 2.60 13.00 10.91
N ASP A 154 3.83 13.14 10.38
CA ASP A 154 4.96 13.68 11.15
C ASP A 154 4.73 15.14 11.64
N SER A 155 3.69 15.78 11.13
CA SER A 155 3.25 17.11 11.58
C SER A 155 2.36 17.02 12.82
N ARG A 156 2.84 17.52 13.94
CA ARG A 156 2.11 17.54 15.24
C ARG A 156 0.87 18.43 15.24
N HIS A 157 0.63 19.19 14.18
CA HIS A 157 -0.43 20.21 14.12
C HIS A 157 -1.59 19.84 13.20
N ALA A 158 -1.52 18.74 12.47
CA ALA A 158 -2.63 18.27 11.63
C ALA A 158 -3.49 17.26 12.38
N ALA A 159 -4.80 17.33 12.18
CA ALA A 159 -5.72 16.29 12.64
C ALA A 159 -5.32 14.92 12.01
N PRO A 160 -5.59 13.81 12.70
CA PRO A 160 -5.26 12.47 12.16
C PRO A 160 -5.85 12.27 10.77
N LEU A 161 -5.01 11.76 9.85
CA LEU A 161 -5.47 11.32 8.52
C LEU A 161 -6.23 10.01 8.67
N ARG A 162 -7.33 9.88 7.93
CA ARG A 162 -8.13 8.66 7.88
C ARG A 162 -7.93 7.95 6.57
N ALA A 163 -7.70 6.64 6.62
CA ALA A 163 -7.74 5.76 5.47
C ALA A 163 -8.76 4.66 5.68
N GLN A 164 -9.45 4.25 4.63
CA GLN A 164 -10.37 3.12 4.68
C GLN A 164 -9.87 2.02 3.74
N VAL A 165 -9.61 0.84 4.30
CA VAL A 165 -9.14 -0.35 3.57
C VAL A 165 -10.06 -1.54 3.82
N THR A 166 -9.96 -2.59 3.02
CA THR A 166 -10.66 -3.85 3.32
C THR A 166 -9.97 -4.58 4.47
N ARG A 167 -10.69 -5.46 5.15
CA ARG A 167 -10.13 -6.32 6.19
C ARG A 167 -8.95 -7.15 5.66
N GLU A 168 -9.12 -7.74 4.48
CA GLU A 168 -8.09 -8.54 3.82
C GLU A 168 -6.84 -7.73 3.52
N SER A 169 -7.00 -6.47 3.07
CA SER A 169 -5.85 -5.58 2.84
C SER A 169 -5.13 -5.25 4.14
N ALA A 170 -5.86 -4.99 5.23
CA ALA A 170 -5.25 -4.73 6.53
C ALA A 170 -4.49 -5.96 7.06
N GLU A 171 -5.03 -7.18 6.87
CA GLU A 171 -4.38 -8.45 7.22
C GLU A 171 -3.13 -8.68 6.39
N LEU A 172 -3.19 -8.52 5.05
CA LEU A 172 -2.06 -8.70 4.14
C LEU A 172 -0.92 -7.72 4.40
N MET A 173 -1.26 -6.48 4.73
CA MET A 173 -0.28 -5.47 5.12
C MET A 173 0.21 -5.64 6.56
N GLY A 174 -0.41 -6.49 7.36
CA GLY A 174 -0.09 -6.68 8.77
C GLY A 174 -0.20 -5.37 9.55
N LEU A 175 -1.23 -4.56 9.29
CA LEU A 175 -1.35 -3.24 9.92
C LEU A 175 -1.54 -3.35 11.43
N VAL A 176 -0.68 -2.65 12.16
CA VAL A 176 -0.72 -2.57 13.63
C VAL A 176 -0.42 -1.14 14.10
N PRO A 177 -0.91 -0.72 15.28
CA PRO A 177 -0.54 0.56 15.87
C PRO A 177 0.99 0.69 16.04
N GLY A 178 1.52 1.89 15.79
CA GLY A 178 2.96 2.18 15.80
C GLY A 178 3.69 1.89 14.49
N GLN A 179 3.04 1.22 13.53
CA GLN A 179 3.66 0.90 12.25
C GLN A 179 3.78 2.14 11.36
N ALA A 180 4.95 2.34 10.77
CA ALA A 180 5.16 3.39 9.77
C ALA A 180 4.62 2.96 8.41
N VAL A 181 3.88 3.88 7.77
CA VAL A 181 3.28 3.69 6.45
C VAL A 181 3.45 4.95 5.61
N LEU A 182 3.36 4.81 4.30
CA LEU A 182 3.19 5.94 3.38
C LEU A 182 1.72 6.02 2.99
N ALA A 183 1.05 7.08 3.43
CA ALA A 183 -0.30 7.38 3.00
C ALA A 183 -0.25 8.22 1.72
N MET A 184 -1.10 7.89 0.75
CA MET A 184 -1.12 8.53 -0.56
C MET A 184 -2.54 8.83 -0.99
N ALA A 185 -2.72 9.95 -1.73
CA ALA A 185 -3.99 10.28 -2.36
C ALA A 185 -3.77 10.95 -3.73
N LYS A 186 -4.65 10.66 -4.68
CA LYS A 186 -4.69 11.41 -5.94
C LYS A 186 -5.15 12.84 -5.68
N ALA A 187 -4.53 13.82 -6.32
CA ALA A 187 -4.97 15.22 -6.23
C ALA A 187 -6.44 15.38 -6.63
N THR A 188 -6.90 14.63 -7.64
CA THR A 188 -8.29 14.63 -8.11
C THR A 188 -9.33 14.12 -7.10
N ALA A 189 -8.89 13.44 -6.04
CA ALA A 189 -9.77 12.98 -4.97
C ALA A 189 -9.78 13.91 -3.75
N VAL A 190 -8.93 14.94 -3.76
CA VAL A 190 -8.79 15.93 -2.68
C VAL A 190 -9.54 17.20 -3.07
N GLN A 191 -10.47 17.63 -2.23
CA GLN A 191 -11.25 18.84 -2.42
C GLN A 191 -10.68 19.98 -1.57
N VAL A 192 -10.53 21.16 -2.17
CA VAL A 192 -10.15 22.40 -1.48
C VAL A 192 -11.35 23.34 -1.46
N LEU A 193 -11.79 23.70 -0.29
CA LEU A 193 -13.04 24.42 -0.04
C LEU A 193 -12.74 25.79 0.60
N SER A 194 -13.41 26.84 0.10
CA SER A 194 -13.48 28.11 0.79
C SER A 194 -14.63 28.06 1.81
N GLY A 195 -14.32 28.25 3.11
CA GLY A 195 -15.30 28.16 4.19
C GLY A 195 -15.35 26.80 4.89
N ASP A 196 -16.27 26.66 5.84
CA ASP A 196 -16.36 25.49 6.69
C ASP A 196 -16.90 24.27 5.93
N ALA A 197 -16.07 23.25 5.79
CA ALA A 197 -16.50 21.95 5.31
C ALA A 197 -17.18 21.19 6.46
N ALA A 198 -18.35 20.64 6.22
CA ALA A 198 -18.98 19.74 7.18
C ALA A 198 -18.05 18.53 7.42
N ALA A 199 -17.69 18.29 8.68
CA ALA A 199 -16.93 17.11 9.07
C ALA A 199 -17.83 15.87 8.95
N ASP A 200 -17.59 15.02 7.95
CA ASP A 200 -18.33 13.76 7.73
C ASP A 200 -17.87 12.63 8.69
N GLY A 201 -17.56 12.96 9.92
CA GLY A 201 -17.15 11.99 10.94
C GLY A 201 -15.94 11.13 10.50
N LEU A 202 -16.12 9.80 10.45
CA LEU A 202 -15.07 8.85 10.05
C LEU A 202 -14.89 8.73 8.52
N GLN A 203 -15.72 9.37 7.72
CA GLN A 203 -15.74 9.23 6.26
C GLN A 203 -14.71 10.09 5.54
N ALA A 204 -14.26 11.18 6.15
CA ALA A 204 -13.26 12.08 5.57
C ALA A 204 -12.34 12.69 6.63
N THR A 205 -11.18 13.11 6.19
CA THR A 205 -10.28 13.99 6.92
C THR A 205 -10.53 15.43 6.44
N VAL A 206 -10.63 16.37 7.36
CA VAL A 206 -10.68 17.80 7.07
C VAL A 206 -9.50 18.48 7.76
N TRP A 207 -8.72 19.22 6.98
CA TRP A 207 -7.57 19.97 7.44
C TRP A 207 -7.71 21.45 7.07
N ASP A 208 -7.43 22.33 8.01
CA ASP A 208 -7.30 23.76 7.73
C ASP A 208 -5.93 24.05 7.10
N GLY A 209 -5.89 24.99 6.17
CA GLY A 209 -4.66 25.36 5.48
C GLY A 209 -4.76 26.71 4.76
N GLU A 210 -3.66 27.09 4.13
CA GLU A 210 -3.52 28.31 3.34
C GLU A 210 -3.10 27.97 1.92
N VAL A 211 -3.76 28.56 0.94
CA VAL A 211 -3.42 28.39 -0.47
C VAL A 211 -2.04 28.97 -0.74
N THR A 212 -1.14 28.13 -1.26
CA THR A 212 0.20 28.57 -1.69
C THR A 212 0.30 28.81 -3.19
N ARG A 213 -0.51 28.06 -3.97
CA ARG A 213 -0.61 28.19 -5.43
C ARG A 213 -2.01 27.79 -5.87
N ALA A 214 -2.61 28.57 -6.75
CA ALA A 214 -3.83 28.22 -7.45
C ALA A 214 -3.72 28.67 -8.90
N ASP A 215 -4.24 27.87 -9.82
CA ASP A 215 -4.45 28.29 -11.20
C ASP A 215 -5.72 29.15 -11.29
N ALA A 216 -5.82 30.01 -12.29
CA ALA A 216 -6.88 31.01 -12.35
C ALA A 216 -8.25 30.46 -12.77
N ASP A 217 -8.31 29.21 -13.23
CA ASP A 217 -9.52 28.61 -13.76
C ASP A 217 -10.41 28.02 -12.66
N GLU A 218 -11.72 28.00 -12.89
CA GLU A 218 -12.67 27.32 -12.02
C GLU A 218 -12.39 25.81 -12.00
N GLY A 219 -12.38 25.21 -10.81
CA GLY A 219 -12.02 23.79 -10.65
C GLY A 219 -10.55 23.50 -10.87
N ALA A 220 -9.67 24.49 -10.81
CA ALA A 220 -8.25 24.35 -11.02
C ALA A 220 -7.53 23.61 -9.88
N GLU A 221 -6.32 23.11 -10.19
CA GLU A 221 -5.42 22.51 -9.21
C GLU A 221 -4.94 23.59 -8.21
N VAL A 222 -5.02 23.26 -6.93
CA VAL A 222 -4.63 24.14 -5.82
C VAL A 222 -3.60 23.42 -4.94
N ALA A 223 -2.53 24.12 -4.61
CA ALA A 223 -1.58 23.67 -3.60
C ALA A 223 -1.86 24.41 -2.28
N VAL A 224 -1.98 23.67 -1.21
CA VAL A 224 -2.29 24.14 0.14
C VAL A 224 -1.16 23.77 1.10
N ARG A 225 -0.75 24.69 1.94
CA ARG A 225 0.16 24.46 3.06
C ARG A 225 -0.66 24.34 4.34
N LEU A 226 -0.49 23.22 5.04
CA LEU A 226 -1.09 23.00 6.35
C LEU A 226 -0.19 23.55 7.47
N PRO A 227 -0.75 23.80 8.68
CA PRO A 227 0.06 24.04 9.87
C PRO A 227 1.09 22.92 10.07
N GLY A 228 2.36 23.29 10.35
CA GLY A 228 3.46 22.34 10.48
C GLY A 228 4.19 21.98 9.17
N GLY A 229 3.83 22.67 8.04
CA GLY A 229 4.60 22.62 6.80
C GLY A 229 4.24 21.46 5.86
N VAL A 230 3.21 20.69 6.15
CA VAL A 230 2.71 19.65 5.23
C VAL A 230 2.06 20.31 4.01
N HIS A 231 2.37 19.82 2.83
CA HIS A 231 1.77 20.27 1.57
C HIS A 231 0.72 19.27 1.06
N VAL A 232 -0.37 19.83 0.52
CA VAL A 232 -1.46 19.08 -0.09
C VAL A 232 -1.78 19.69 -1.45
N VAL A 233 -2.01 18.83 -2.43
CA VAL A 233 -2.49 19.24 -3.77
C VAL A 233 -3.89 18.67 -3.96
N GLY A 234 -4.83 19.52 -4.33
CA GLY A 234 -6.22 19.17 -4.57
C GLY A 234 -6.83 20.03 -5.65
N PHE A 235 -8.15 19.95 -5.78
CA PHE A 235 -8.91 20.75 -6.73
C PHE A 235 -9.91 21.65 -5.99
N ALA A 236 -10.02 22.90 -6.43
CA ALA A 236 -10.99 23.83 -5.87
C ALA A 236 -12.42 23.32 -6.11
N ALA A 237 -13.22 23.26 -5.05
CA ALA A 237 -14.64 22.98 -5.14
C ALA A 237 -15.39 24.30 -4.97
N GLY A 238 -15.81 24.89 -6.10
CA GLY A 238 -16.49 26.19 -6.15
C GLY A 238 -15.66 27.30 -6.80
N ALA A 239 -15.78 28.52 -6.30
CA ALA A 239 -15.13 29.69 -6.88
C ALA A 239 -13.59 29.60 -6.89
N PRO A 240 -12.91 30.29 -7.83
CA PRO A 240 -11.45 30.34 -7.87
C PRO A 240 -10.85 30.83 -6.54
N LEU A 241 -9.80 30.18 -6.12
CA LEU A 241 -9.08 30.50 -4.89
C LEU A 241 -7.84 31.35 -5.20
N GLN A 242 -7.47 32.21 -4.25
CA GLN A 242 -6.30 33.07 -4.37
C GLN A 242 -5.19 32.61 -3.42
N PRO A 243 -3.91 32.75 -3.79
CA PRO A 243 -2.81 32.55 -2.87
C PRO A 243 -2.98 33.39 -1.59
N GLY A 244 -2.71 32.78 -0.43
CA GLY A 244 -2.91 33.39 0.88
C GLY A 244 -4.32 33.20 1.46
N ALA A 245 -5.28 32.69 0.68
CA ALA A 245 -6.63 32.45 1.19
C ALA A 245 -6.65 31.28 2.19
N PRO A 246 -7.35 31.43 3.34
CA PRO A 246 -7.62 30.32 4.25
C PRO A 246 -8.62 29.36 3.60
N VAL A 247 -8.35 28.06 3.70
CA VAL A 247 -9.16 27.01 3.07
C VAL A 247 -9.24 25.78 3.96
N GLN A 248 -10.22 24.94 3.66
CA GLN A 248 -10.29 23.59 4.19
C GLN A 248 -10.00 22.56 3.10
N VAL A 249 -9.18 21.58 3.43
CA VAL A 249 -8.84 20.46 2.58
C VAL A 249 -9.61 19.24 3.06
N ARG A 250 -10.49 18.71 2.21
CA ARG A 250 -11.29 17.52 2.49
C ARG A 250 -10.73 16.32 1.74
N ILE A 251 -10.39 15.27 2.45
CA ILE A 251 -9.82 14.02 1.91
C ILE A 251 -10.72 12.86 2.32
N PRO A 252 -11.48 12.26 1.39
CA PRO A 252 -12.27 11.06 1.69
C PRO A 252 -11.39 9.92 2.16
N ALA A 253 -11.75 9.23 3.24
CA ALA A 253 -10.97 8.13 3.79
C ALA A 253 -10.78 6.99 2.77
N ALA A 254 -11.78 6.73 1.92
CA ALA A 254 -11.72 5.74 0.86
C ALA A 254 -10.77 6.11 -0.29
N ALA A 255 -10.35 7.38 -0.39
CA ALA A 255 -9.40 7.84 -1.40
C ALA A 255 -7.93 7.75 -0.94
N VAL A 256 -7.71 7.46 0.33
CA VAL A 256 -6.35 7.32 0.90
C VAL A 256 -5.87 5.88 0.72
N VAL A 257 -4.77 5.74 0.00
CA VAL A 257 -4.07 4.47 -0.24
C VAL A 257 -2.90 4.37 0.73
N LEU A 258 -2.69 3.19 1.29
CA LEU A 258 -1.56 2.91 2.17
C LEU A 258 -0.51 2.06 1.45
N ALA A 259 0.75 2.39 1.65
CA ALA A 259 1.87 1.55 1.24
C ALA A 259 2.80 1.32 2.44
N LEU A 260 3.32 0.10 2.55
CA LEU A 260 4.38 -0.21 3.49
C LEU A 260 5.68 0.37 2.95
N VAL A 261 6.45 0.98 3.85
CA VAL A 261 7.78 1.51 3.55
C VAL A 261 8.76 0.76 4.41
N ASP A 262 9.55 -0.10 3.77
CA ASP A 262 10.51 -0.93 4.48
C ASP A 262 11.60 -0.08 5.14
N GLY A 263 11.94 -0.42 6.37
CA GLY A 263 12.98 0.22 7.18
C GLY A 263 12.49 0.93 8.44
N ALA A 264 11.17 0.97 8.71
CA ALA A 264 10.63 1.68 9.87
C ALA A 264 10.22 0.76 11.05
N GLY A 265 10.57 -0.52 11.02
CA GLY A 265 10.10 -1.53 11.97
C GLY A 265 11.11 -2.13 12.95
N LEU A 266 12.27 -1.52 13.20
CA LEU A 266 13.24 -2.01 14.19
C LEU A 266 13.82 -0.89 15.08
N THR A 267 12.94 -0.13 15.74
CA THR A 267 13.34 0.65 16.93
C THR A 267 12.23 0.52 17.96
N GLY A 268 12.32 -0.51 18.80
CA GLY A 268 11.41 -0.71 19.91
C GLY A 268 11.64 -2.02 20.60
N ALA A 269 12.75 -2.16 21.31
CA ALA A 269 12.89 -3.01 22.47
C ALA A 269 13.65 -2.23 23.53
#